data_7aa6415f8e447d9abff725a602df3ada
#
_entry.id   7aa6415f8e447d9abff725a602df3ada
#
_cell.length_a   1.000
_cell.length_b   1.000
_cell.length_c   1.000
_cell.angle_alpha   90.00
_cell.angle_beta   90.00
_cell.angle_gamma   90.00
#
_symmetry.space_group_name_H-M   'P 1'
#
loop_
_entity.id
_entity.type
_entity.pdbx_description
1 polymer ?
#
loop_
_entity_poly.entity_id
_entity_poly.type
_entity_poly.pdbx_seq_one_letter_code
_entity_poly.pdbx_strand_id
1 'polypeptide(L)'
;MRNTFWRFVFLLTAVLAVFPVSVLAQPDLPKGLADRGPLTRIKFIHYRKALAKPSSPGNSKKQNSCFSYLGSGAKWRTEEDYLVNFSGSGLDETAVLDAVTKGESEWEKYGSQNIFGQGRADASAIYSDDFDGQNVLAFGNYPDAGVIAVTSVWGYFSGPPGKRELVEWDMLLNTGSSWQFGDALSDSSKMDLQNITTHELGHSAGMGDLYSLSCDQETMYGYSAEGEIIKRDLNQGDIAGISSLY
;
A
#
# COMPACT_ATOMS: atom_id res chain seq x y z
N MET A 1 -26.28 -34.71 78.22
CA MET A 1 -26.62 -33.42 77.64
C MET A 1 -26.15 -33.47 76.22
N ARG A 2 -27.07 -33.61 75.25
CA ARG A 2 -26.76 -33.74 73.82
C ARG A 2 -27.07 -32.39 73.18
N ASN A 3 -26.07 -31.64 72.66
CA ASN A 3 -26.25 -30.44 71.89
C ASN A 3 -26.30 -30.77 70.37
N THR A 4 -27.46 -30.55 69.79
CA THR A 4 -27.74 -30.73 68.37
C THR A 4 -27.46 -29.40 67.69
N PHE A 5 -26.41 -29.31 66.83
CA PHE A 5 -26.16 -28.15 65.97
C PHE A 5 -26.95 -28.30 64.67
N TRP A 6 -27.88 -27.39 64.42
CA TRP A 6 -28.56 -27.24 63.14
C TRP A 6 -27.65 -26.41 62.21
N ARG A 7 -27.25 -27.02 61.09
CA ARG A 7 -26.59 -26.31 59.99
C ARG A 7 -27.65 -25.84 59.01
N PHE A 8 -27.83 -24.51 58.90
CA PHE A 8 -28.60 -23.91 57.83
C PHE A 8 -27.74 -23.84 56.56
N VAL A 9 -28.12 -24.52 55.50
CA VAL A 9 -27.54 -24.39 54.15
C VAL A 9 -28.34 -23.30 53.42
N PHE A 10 -27.70 -22.15 53.17
CA PHE A 10 -28.28 -21.15 52.27
C PHE A 10 -27.95 -21.52 50.82
N LEU A 11 -28.96 -21.91 50.04
CA LEU A 11 -28.85 -22.02 48.60
C LEU A 11 -28.89 -20.61 48.00
N LEU A 12 -27.78 -20.16 47.49
CA LEU A 12 -27.70 -18.92 46.70
C LEU A 12 -28.07 -19.23 45.24
N THR A 13 -29.30 -18.96 44.84
CA THR A 13 -29.74 -19.04 43.46
C THR A 13 -29.24 -17.80 42.69
N ALA A 14 -28.17 -17.96 41.89
CA ALA A 14 -27.72 -16.92 40.96
C ALA A 14 -28.71 -16.82 39.79
N VAL A 15 -29.45 -15.73 39.75
CA VAL A 15 -30.28 -15.36 38.58
C VAL A 15 -29.36 -14.75 37.54
N LEU A 16 -29.04 -15.48 36.46
CA LEU A 16 -28.38 -14.94 35.28
C LEU A 16 -29.38 -14.04 34.53
N ALA A 17 -29.25 -12.74 34.67
CA ALA A 17 -29.96 -11.77 33.84
C ALA A 17 -29.33 -11.79 32.43
N VAL A 18 -30.03 -12.41 31.47
CA VAL A 18 -29.69 -12.31 30.05
C VAL A 18 -30.20 -10.96 29.56
N PHE A 19 -29.29 -10.00 29.40
CA PHE A 19 -29.60 -8.74 28.74
C PHE A 19 -29.64 -9.00 27.23
N PRO A 20 -30.73 -8.60 26.53
CA PRO A 20 -30.74 -8.67 25.08
C PRO A 20 -29.66 -7.72 24.54
N VAL A 21 -28.71 -8.25 23.78
CA VAL A 21 -27.78 -7.42 23.01
C VAL A 21 -28.62 -6.77 21.92
N SER A 22 -28.91 -5.47 22.11
CA SER A 22 -29.52 -4.66 21.05
C SER A 22 -28.51 -4.56 19.93
N VAL A 23 -28.70 -5.32 18.85
CA VAL A 23 -28.00 -5.08 17.59
C VAL A 23 -28.48 -3.72 17.11
N LEU A 24 -27.65 -2.69 17.29
CA LEU A 24 -27.87 -1.40 16.67
C LEU A 24 -27.93 -1.65 15.16
N ALA A 25 -29.11 -1.43 14.57
CA ALA A 25 -29.23 -1.43 13.11
C ALA A 25 -28.23 -0.39 12.58
N GLN A 26 -27.31 -0.84 11.71
CA GLN A 26 -26.46 0.11 10.99
C GLN A 26 -27.38 1.08 10.24
N PRO A 27 -27.10 2.39 10.29
CA PRO A 27 -27.87 3.34 9.51
C PRO A 27 -27.87 2.92 8.05
N ASP A 28 -29.03 2.94 7.41
CA ASP A 28 -29.17 2.65 5.98
C ASP A 28 -28.26 3.63 5.21
N LEU A 29 -27.18 3.11 4.64
CA LEU A 29 -26.30 3.88 3.78
C LEU A 29 -27.11 4.37 2.57
N PRO A 30 -26.85 5.59 2.07
CA PRO A 30 -27.50 6.10 0.86
C PRO A 30 -27.42 5.06 -0.27
N LYS A 31 -28.55 4.87 -0.98
CA LYS A 31 -28.61 3.95 -2.12
C LYS A 31 -27.49 4.27 -3.12
N GLY A 32 -26.57 3.33 -3.31
CA GLY A 32 -25.38 3.46 -4.16
C GLY A 32 -24.05 3.30 -3.41
N LEU A 33 -24.00 3.49 -2.08
CA LEU A 33 -22.82 3.19 -1.25
C LEU A 33 -22.81 1.72 -0.79
N ALA A 34 -24.00 1.11 -0.58
CA ALA A 34 -24.14 -0.27 -0.14
C ALA A 34 -23.55 -1.31 -1.13
N ASP A 35 -23.41 -0.95 -2.41
CA ASP A 35 -22.93 -1.87 -3.46
C ASP A 35 -21.42 -1.88 -3.65
N ARG A 36 -20.65 -1.05 -2.93
CA ARG A 36 -19.18 -0.97 -3.09
C ARG A 36 -18.44 -2.13 -2.40
N GLY A 37 -19.10 -2.83 -1.48
CA GLY A 37 -18.45 -3.76 -0.55
C GLY A 37 -17.77 -3.05 0.61
N PRO A 38 -17.07 -3.78 1.50
CA PRO A 38 -16.36 -3.17 2.62
C PRO A 38 -15.13 -2.39 2.16
N LEU A 39 -14.81 -1.32 2.90
CA LEU A 39 -13.49 -0.69 2.83
C LEU A 39 -12.47 -1.69 3.35
N THR A 40 -11.44 -1.95 2.57
CA THR A 40 -10.37 -2.89 2.91
C THR A 40 -9.02 -2.33 2.52
N ARG A 41 -7.97 -2.86 3.14
CA ARG A 41 -6.58 -2.51 2.85
C ARG A 41 -5.90 -3.64 2.09
N ILE A 42 -5.09 -3.28 1.10
CA ILE A 42 -4.08 -4.13 0.48
C ILE A 42 -2.72 -3.54 0.86
N LYS A 43 -1.81 -4.37 1.37
CA LYS A 43 -0.45 -3.95 1.73
C LYS A 43 0.55 -4.63 0.80
N PHE A 44 1.42 -3.84 0.20
CA PHE A 44 2.55 -4.26 -0.62
C PHE A 44 3.84 -4.14 0.17
N ILE A 45 4.74 -5.09 -0.02
CA ILE A 45 6.05 -5.11 0.63
C ILE A 45 7.09 -5.33 -0.44
N HIS A 46 7.85 -4.28 -0.74
CA HIS A 46 8.90 -4.29 -1.74
C HIS A 46 10.21 -4.80 -1.15
N TYR A 47 10.66 -5.96 -1.62
CA TYR A 47 11.87 -6.60 -1.12
C TYR A 47 13.09 -6.35 -1.99
N ARG A 48 14.25 -6.34 -1.33
CA ARG A 48 15.55 -6.37 -2.01
C ARG A 48 15.69 -7.63 -2.85
N LYS A 49 16.20 -7.50 -4.07
CA LYS A 49 16.35 -8.60 -5.05
C LYS A 49 17.14 -9.80 -4.52
N ALA A 50 18.12 -9.59 -3.64
CA ALA A 50 18.86 -10.66 -2.97
C ALA A 50 17.99 -11.60 -2.11
N LEU A 51 16.78 -11.15 -1.74
CA LEU A 51 15.80 -11.93 -0.98
C LEU A 51 14.68 -12.48 -1.86
N ALA A 52 14.73 -12.26 -3.17
CA ALA A 52 13.81 -12.86 -4.11
C ALA A 52 13.82 -14.39 -3.93
N LYS A 53 12.67 -14.96 -3.55
CA LYS A 53 12.54 -16.42 -3.50
C LYS A 53 12.73 -16.95 -4.93
N PRO A 54 13.55 -18.00 -5.14
CA PRO A 54 13.62 -18.64 -6.44
C PRO A 54 12.20 -18.99 -6.87
N SER A 55 11.76 -18.49 -8.03
CA SER A 55 10.50 -18.91 -8.61
C SER A 55 10.59 -20.41 -8.84
N SER A 56 9.73 -21.19 -8.18
CA SER A 56 9.68 -22.65 -8.39
C SER A 56 9.44 -22.92 -9.87
N PRO A 57 10.25 -23.75 -10.56
CA PRO A 57 10.16 -23.97 -11.99
C PRO A 57 8.84 -24.63 -12.46
N GLY A 58 7.93 -24.88 -11.56
CA GLY A 58 6.76 -25.75 -11.80
C GLY A 58 5.41 -25.07 -12.00
N ASN A 59 5.24 -23.75 -11.80
CA ASN A 59 3.89 -23.16 -11.88
C ASN A 59 3.82 -21.68 -12.27
N SER A 60 4.80 -21.15 -12.96
CA SER A 60 4.63 -19.86 -13.62
C SER A 60 3.66 -20.07 -14.80
N LYS A 61 2.35 -19.93 -14.56
CA LYS A 61 1.43 -19.63 -15.66
C LYS A 61 2.06 -18.49 -16.42
N LYS A 62 2.35 -18.69 -17.71
CA LYS A 62 2.86 -17.65 -18.57
C LYS A 62 1.93 -16.46 -18.43
N GLN A 63 2.36 -15.41 -17.76
CA GLN A 63 1.57 -14.20 -17.60
C GLN A 63 1.47 -13.59 -18.99
N ASN A 64 0.29 -13.63 -19.60
CA ASN A 64 0.09 -13.17 -20.99
C ASN A 64 0.17 -11.65 -21.11
N SER A 65 0.17 -10.93 -19.97
CA SER A 65 0.33 -9.49 -19.87
C SER A 65 1.25 -9.17 -18.68
N CYS A 66 2.23 -8.30 -18.89
CA CYS A 66 3.11 -7.85 -17.81
C CYS A 66 2.51 -6.66 -17.07
N PHE A 67 1.27 -6.79 -16.62
CA PHE A 67 0.62 -5.89 -15.65
C PHE A 67 -0.40 -6.63 -14.78
N SER A 68 -0.73 -6.06 -13.66
CA SER A 68 -1.71 -6.54 -12.69
C SER A 68 -2.41 -5.36 -12.04
N TYR A 69 -3.63 -5.55 -11.53
CA TYR A 69 -4.42 -4.50 -10.88
C TYR A 69 -4.81 -4.85 -9.44
N LEU A 70 -4.92 -3.83 -8.60
CA LEU A 70 -5.56 -3.95 -7.30
C LEU A 70 -7.07 -4.20 -7.47
N GLY A 71 -7.59 -5.14 -6.68
CA GLY A 71 -9.02 -5.39 -6.66
C GLY A 71 -9.67 -5.57 -8.04
N SER A 72 -8.92 -6.07 -9.02
CA SER A 72 -9.37 -6.22 -10.41
C SER A 72 -9.83 -4.88 -11.05
N GLY A 73 -9.03 -3.84 -10.91
CA GLY A 73 -9.21 -2.54 -11.55
C GLY A 73 -9.91 -1.50 -10.68
N ALA A 74 -9.61 -1.46 -9.38
CA ALA A 74 -9.91 -0.31 -8.55
C ALA A 74 -9.00 0.87 -8.96
N LYS A 75 -9.55 2.08 -9.01
CA LYS A 75 -8.83 3.29 -9.40
C LYS A 75 -9.35 4.51 -8.66
N TRP A 76 -8.63 5.59 -8.70
CA TRP A 76 -9.08 6.88 -8.21
C TRP A 76 -10.26 7.41 -9.03
N ARG A 77 -11.17 8.10 -8.36
CA ARG A 77 -12.30 8.81 -8.98
C ARG A 77 -12.09 10.31 -9.02
N THR A 78 -11.27 10.80 -8.10
CA THR A 78 -10.87 12.18 -7.92
C THR A 78 -9.37 12.22 -7.72
N GLU A 79 -8.74 13.34 -8.03
CA GLU A 79 -7.36 13.61 -7.67
C GLU A 79 -7.28 13.87 -6.16
N GLU A 80 -6.33 13.24 -5.48
CA GLU A 80 -6.15 13.38 -4.03
C GLU A 80 -4.74 13.86 -3.73
N ASP A 81 -4.65 14.99 -3.01
CA ASP A 81 -3.38 15.54 -2.54
C ASP A 81 -2.67 14.55 -1.61
N TYR A 82 -1.37 14.69 -1.50
CA TYR A 82 -0.58 13.86 -0.59
C TYR A 82 0.52 14.66 0.12
N LEU A 83 0.96 14.15 1.25
CA LEU A 83 2.00 14.72 2.09
C LEU A 83 3.30 13.92 1.97
N VAL A 84 4.42 14.62 1.95
CA VAL A 84 5.75 14.02 1.88
C VAL A 84 6.55 14.42 3.11
N ASN A 85 6.76 13.47 4.01
CA ASN A 85 7.68 13.65 5.13
C ASN A 85 9.07 13.15 4.75
N PHE A 86 9.97 14.04 4.41
CA PHE A 86 11.36 13.74 4.04
C PHE A 86 12.29 13.49 5.24
N SER A 87 11.80 13.69 6.47
CA SER A 87 12.59 13.49 7.70
C SER A 87 13.10 12.05 7.79
N GLY A 88 14.39 11.89 8.14
CA GLY A 88 15.01 10.57 8.23
C GLY A 88 15.49 9.97 6.91
N SER A 89 15.25 10.61 5.78
CA SER A 89 15.71 10.16 4.45
C SER A 89 17.24 10.30 4.29
N GLY A 90 17.85 11.25 4.98
CA GLY A 90 19.25 11.69 4.75
C GLY A 90 19.40 12.58 3.50
N LEU A 91 18.30 12.99 2.87
CA LEU A 91 18.25 13.84 1.68
C LEU A 91 17.57 15.17 2.01
N ASP A 92 17.82 16.18 1.17
CA ASP A 92 17.08 17.44 1.29
C ASP A 92 15.66 17.32 0.70
N GLU A 93 14.78 18.22 1.14
CA GLU A 93 13.39 18.27 0.72
C GLU A 93 13.23 18.31 -0.81
N THR A 94 14.03 19.14 -1.48
CA THR A 94 13.93 19.32 -2.93
C THR A 94 14.25 18.01 -3.67
N ALA A 95 15.30 17.29 -3.24
CA ALA A 95 15.67 16.02 -3.86
C ALA A 95 14.60 14.94 -3.68
N VAL A 96 13.95 14.91 -2.51
CA VAL A 96 12.85 13.96 -2.25
C VAL A 96 11.63 14.31 -3.08
N LEU A 97 11.18 15.56 -3.06
CA LEU A 97 10.02 16.00 -3.84
C LEU A 97 10.25 15.82 -5.35
N ASP A 98 11.44 16.13 -5.86
CA ASP A 98 11.80 15.94 -7.27
C ASP A 98 11.68 14.45 -7.70
N ALA A 99 12.19 13.54 -6.87
CA ALA A 99 12.11 12.11 -7.15
C ALA A 99 10.67 11.60 -7.17
N VAL A 100 9.85 12.03 -6.20
CA VAL A 100 8.42 11.65 -6.11
C VAL A 100 7.64 12.22 -7.29
N THR A 101 7.78 13.51 -7.59
CA THR A 101 7.08 14.18 -8.71
C THR A 101 7.45 13.59 -10.07
N LYS A 102 8.71 13.15 -10.25
CA LYS A 102 9.11 12.44 -11.47
C LYS A 102 8.42 11.10 -11.60
N GLY A 103 8.31 10.35 -10.50
CA GLY A 103 7.60 9.07 -10.50
C GLY A 103 6.10 9.24 -10.77
N GLU A 104 5.46 10.22 -10.15
CA GLU A 104 4.07 10.62 -10.41
C GLU A 104 3.85 10.96 -11.89
N SER A 105 4.65 11.89 -12.41
CA SER A 105 4.56 12.34 -13.80
C SER A 105 4.73 11.20 -14.81
N GLU A 106 5.53 10.20 -14.47
CA GLU A 106 5.73 9.05 -15.36
C GLU A 106 4.48 8.18 -15.45
N TRP A 107 3.73 8.00 -14.37
CA TRP A 107 2.44 7.30 -14.41
C TRP A 107 1.37 8.10 -15.14
N GLU A 108 1.27 9.40 -14.89
CA GLU A 108 0.26 10.27 -15.48
C GLU A 108 0.45 10.49 -16.98
N LYS A 109 1.67 10.42 -17.47
CA LYS A 109 2.03 10.53 -18.88
C LYS A 109 1.23 9.58 -19.79
N TYR A 110 0.80 8.45 -19.28
CA TYR A 110 0.10 7.41 -20.04
C TYR A 110 -1.37 7.23 -19.64
N GLY A 111 -1.84 7.94 -18.63
CA GLY A 111 -3.25 8.04 -18.26
C GLY A 111 -3.99 9.04 -19.15
N SER A 112 -5.32 8.94 -19.22
CA SER A 112 -6.16 9.94 -19.90
C SER A 112 -6.58 11.10 -18.99
N GLN A 113 -6.19 11.05 -17.71
CA GLN A 113 -6.49 12.04 -16.67
C GLN A 113 -5.35 12.04 -15.66
N ASN A 114 -5.23 13.10 -14.85
CA ASN A 114 -4.36 13.08 -13.69
C ASN A 114 -4.85 12.03 -12.70
N ILE A 115 -3.91 11.39 -12.03
CA ILE A 115 -4.15 10.32 -11.06
C ILE A 115 -3.95 10.85 -9.65
N PHE A 116 -2.88 11.63 -9.47
CA PHE A 116 -2.47 12.20 -8.21
C PHE A 116 -2.83 13.69 -8.15
N GLY A 117 -3.08 14.19 -6.95
CA GLY A 117 -3.18 15.61 -6.67
C GLY A 117 -1.81 16.24 -6.41
N GLN A 118 -1.77 17.32 -5.68
CA GLN A 118 -0.53 18.02 -5.38
C GLN A 118 0.22 17.41 -4.19
N GLY A 119 1.45 16.96 -4.41
CA GLY A 119 2.38 16.58 -3.36
C GLY A 119 2.96 17.80 -2.63
N ARG A 120 2.97 17.76 -1.28
CA ARG A 120 3.50 18.83 -0.43
C ARG A 120 4.38 18.28 0.66
N ALA A 121 5.51 18.97 0.92
CA ALA A 121 6.34 18.65 2.07
C ALA A 121 5.61 18.95 3.38
N ASP A 122 5.60 17.98 4.30
CA ASP A 122 5.12 18.13 5.67
C ASP A 122 5.91 17.19 6.60
N ALA A 123 6.82 17.76 7.37
CA ALA A 123 7.66 17.00 8.30
C ALA A 123 6.87 16.40 9.50
N SER A 124 5.60 16.77 9.66
CA SER A 124 4.71 16.22 10.70
C SER A 124 3.84 15.06 10.21
N ALA A 125 3.76 14.83 8.89
CA ALA A 125 3.00 13.71 8.33
C ALA A 125 3.62 12.36 8.77
N ILE A 126 2.80 11.40 9.09
CA ILE A 126 3.24 10.08 9.58
C ILE A 126 2.61 8.98 8.71
N TYR A 127 3.42 8.01 8.31
CA TYR A 127 2.91 6.76 7.76
C TYR A 127 1.97 6.09 8.77
N SER A 128 0.80 5.67 8.33
CA SER A 128 -0.19 4.96 9.14
C SER A 128 -0.50 3.58 8.53
N ASP A 129 -0.72 2.60 9.39
CA ASP A 129 -1.29 1.30 8.99
C ASP A 129 -2.83 1.29 9.13
N ASP A 130 -3.43 2.40 9.58
CA ASP A 130 -4.87 2.58 9.74
C ASP A 130 -5.38 3.64 8.76
N PHE A 131 -6.59 3.46 8.25
CA PHE A 131 -7.28 4.43 7.40
C PHE A 131 -7.51 5.74 8.17
N ASP A 132 -6.96 6.85 7.71
CA ASP A 132 -7.07 8.15 8.38
C ASP A 132 -7.50 9.31 7.45
N GLY A 133 -7.68 9.03 6.15
CA GLY A 133 -8.11 10.01 5.15
C GLY A 133 -6.98 10.90 4.65
N GLN A 134 -5.72 10.52 4.85
CA GLN A 134 -4.56 11.22 4.33
C GLN A 134 -3.71 10.28 3.48
N ASN A 135 -3.17 10.79 2.38
CA ASN A 135 -2.16 10.09 1.60
C ASN A 135 -0.78 10.57 2.06
N VAL A 136 0.09 9.67 2.48
CA VAL A 136 1.40 10.03 3.05
C VAL A 136 2.52 9.19 2.45
N LEU A 137 3.60 9.86 2.04
CA LEU A 137 4.90 9.25 1.82
C LEU A 137 5.84 9.66 2.95
N ALA A 138 6.39 8.70 3.68
CA ALA A 138 7.30 8.97 4.78
C ALA A 138 8.53 8.04 4.74
N PHE A 139 9.58 8.44 5.44
CA PHE A 139 10.76 7.63 5.68
C PHE A 139 10.78 7.18 7.14
N GLY A 140 11.18 5.93 7.38
CA GLY A 140 11.23 5.39 8.73
C GLY A 140 11.81 3.99 8.79
N ASN A 141 11.90 3.45 10.00
CA ASN A 141 12.41 2.10 10.23
C ASN A 141 11.29 1.07 10.08
N TYR A 142 11.48 0.11 9.18
CA TYR A 142 10.64 -1.09 9.09
C TYR A 142 11.40 -2.29 9.71
N PRO A 143 10.73 -3.16 10.50
CA PRO A 143 11.42 -4.21 11.28
C PRO A 143 12.23 -5.22 10.46
N ASP A 144 11.82 -5.50 9.22
CA ASP A 144 12.55 -6.40 8.31
C ASP A 144 13.56 -5.59 7.49
N ALA A 145 14.84 -5.82 7.74
CA ALA A 145 15.94 -5.13 7.07
C ALA A 145 16.06 -5.45 5.56
N GLY A 146 15.35 -6.45 5.07
CA GLY A 146 15.30 -6.80 3.64
C GLY A 146 14.21 -6.05 2.87
N VAL A 147 13.33 -5.34 3.57
CA VAL A 147 12.25 -4.55 2.99
C VAL A 147 12.77 -3.17 2.60
N ILE A 148 12.55 -2.78 1.35
CA ILE A 148 12.92 -1.47 0.80
C ILE A 148 11.84 -0.44 1.11
N ALA A 149 10.58 -0.81 0.83
CA ALA A 149 9.42 0.04 1.02
C ALA A 149 8.18 -0.79 1.35
N VAL A 150 7.19 -0.12 1.91
CA VAL A 150 5.87 -0.68 2.18
C VAL A 150 4.81 0.33 1.72
N THR A 151 3.88 -0.11 0.87
CA THR A 151 2.73 0.71 0.47
C THR A 151 1.45 0.02 0.91
N SER A 152 0.65 0.74 1.71
CA SER A 152 -0.70 0.36 2.10
C SER A 152 -1.69 1.14 1.25
N VAL A 153 -2.66 0.46 0.64
CA VAL A 153 -3.70 1.10 -0.19
C VAL A 153 -5.06 0.69 0.34
N TRP A 154 -5.90 1.66 0.66
CA TRP A 154 -7.28 1.43 1.06
C TRP A 154 -8.23 1.69 -0.11
N GLY A 155 -9.27 0.87 -0.17
CA GLY A 155 -10.25 0.99 -1.25
C GLY A 155 -11.42 0.04 -1.13
N TYR A 156 -12.33 0.17 -2.07
CA TYR A 156 -13.45 -0.73 -2.28
C TYR A 156 -13.10 -1.69 -3.42
N PHE A 157 -12.61 -2.89 -3.08
CA PHE A 157 -12.04 -3.82 -4.06
C PHE A 157 -12.99 -4.92 -4.51
N SER A 158 -14.12 -5.13 -3.82
CA SER A 158 -14.99 -6.29 -3.99
C SER A 158 -16.31 -6.03 -4.74
N GLY A 159 -16.69 -4.79 -4.96
CA GLY A 159 -17.91 -4.43 -5.66
C GLY A 159 -17.86 -4.70 -7.19
N PRO A 160 -18.94 -4.40 -7.93
CA PRO A 160 -18.92 -4.39 -9.38
C PRO A 160 -17.79 -3.50 -9.93
N PRO A 161 -17.19 -3.80 -11.10
CA PRO A 161 -16.04 -3.07 -11.62
C PRO A 161 -16.20 -1.54 -11.62
N GLY A 162 -17.37 -1.03 -12.00
CA GLY A 162 -17.66 0.41 -11.99
C GLY A 162 -17.82 1.03 -10.59
N LYS A 163 -17.74 0.25 -9.52
CA LYS A 163 -17.85 0.72 -8.12
C LYS A 163 -16.56 0.56 -7.34
N ARG A 164 -15.55 -0.07 -7.92
CA ARG A 164 -14.24 -0.24 -7.29
C ARG A 164 -13.49 1.09 -7.32
N GLU A 165 -12.89 1.43 -6.20
CA GLU A 165 -12.32 2.75 -5.98
C GLU A 165 -11.19 2.69 -4.96
N LEU A 166 -10.11 3.42 -5.23
CA LEU A 166 -9.07 3.73 -4.25
C LEU A 166 -9.49 4.96 -3.47
N VAL A 167 -9.17 5.02 -2.19
CA VAL A 167 -9.58 6.14 -1.32
C VAL A 167 -8.47 6.68 -0.45
N GLU A 168 -7.37 5.93 -0.28
CA GLU A 168 -6.20 6.35 0.49
C GLU A 168 -5.00 5.45 0.18
N TRP A 169 -3.82 6.00 0.31
CA TRP A 169 -2.56 5.25 0.30
C TRP A 169 -1.55 5.85 1.27
N ASP A 170 -0.77 4.98 1.89
CA ASP A 170 0.40 5.36 2.68
C ASP A 170 1.62 4.57 2.26
N MET A 171 2.76 5.26 2.17
CA MET A 171 4.04 4.71 1.76
C MET A 171 5.11 4.96 2.82
N LEU A 172 5.80 3.89 3.22
CA LEU A 172 6.96 3.95 4.09
C LEU A 172 8.21 3.50 3.35
N LEU A 173 9.18 4.39 3.18
CA LEU A 173 10.50 4.07 2.66
C LEU A 173 11.43 3.70 3.82
N ASN A 174 11.96 2.46 3.81
CA ASN A 174 12.67 1.89 4.95
C ASN A 174 14.10 2.41 5.05
N THR A 175 14.39 3.23 6.07
CA THR A 175 15.71 3.73 6.41
C THR A 175 16.43 2.94 7.50
N GLY A 176 15.79 1.91 8.06
CA GLY A 176 16.35 0.99 9.06
C GLY A 176 17.28 -0.08 8.49
N SER A 177 17.67 0.03 7.22
CA SER A 177 18.44 -0.97 6.47
C SER A 177 19.91 -0.54 6.26
N SER A 178 20.70 -1.42 5.64
CA SER A 178 22.13 -1.16 5.38
C SER A 178 22.40 -0.25 4.17
N TRP A 179 21.39 -0.02 3.31
CA TRP A 179 21.48 0.91 2.17
C TRP A 179 21.06 2.31 2.55
N GLN A 180 21.35 3.25 1.67
CA GLN A 180 20.87 4.63 1.74
C GLN A 180 20.12 4.95 0.44
N PHE A 181 19.02 5.71 0.55
CA PHE A 181 18.37 6.27 -0.62
C PHE A 181 19.19 7.39 -1.24
N GLY A 182 19.04 7.59 -2.53
CA GLY A 182 19.70 8.66 -3.27
C GLY A 182 19.53 8.52 -4.77
N ASP A 183 20.35 9.22 -5.54
CA ASP A 183 20.40 9.13 -6.98
C ASP A 183 21.48 8.12 -7.40
N ALA A 184 21.03 6.94 -7.88
CA ALA A 184 21.94 5.88 -8.30
C ALA A 184 22.70 6.16 -9.61
N LEU A 185 22.29 7.17 -10.38
CA LEU A 185 23.09 7.65 -11.52
C LEU A 185 24.38 8.32 -11.07
N SER A 186 24.37 8.98 -9.92
CA SER A 186 25.54 9.63 -9.34
C SER A 186 26.34 8.70 -8.42
N ASP A 187 25.66 7.76 -7.74
CA ASP A 187 26.29 6.79 -6.83
C ASP A 187 25.51 5.45 -6.87
N SER A 188 26.04 4.48 -7.62
CA SER A 188 25.42 3.17 -7.81
C SER A 188 25.35 2.30 -6.53
N SER A 189 25.91 2.74 -5.41
CA SER A 189 25.71 2.09 -4.11
C SER A 189 24.40 2.48 -3.42
N LYS A 190 23.68 3.47 -3.96
CA LYS A 190 22.40 3.93 -3.41
C LYS A 190 21.25 3.07 -3.89
N MET A 191 20.24 2.95 -3.03
CA MET A 191 18.90 2.57 -3.45
C MET A 191 18.29 3.77 -4.14
N ASP A 192 18.00 3.66 -5.43
CA ASP A 192 17.55 4.80 -6.23
C ASP A 192 16.17 5.28 -5.79
N LEU A 193 16.09 6.51 -5.29
CA LEU A 193 14.85 7.02 -4.73
C LEU A 193 13.74 7.13 -5.79
N GLN A 194 14.04 7.67 -6.97
CA GLN A 194 13.04 7.77 -8.05
C GLN A 194 12.58 6.38 -8.53
N ASN A 195 13.50 5.43 -8.69
CA ASN A 195 13.19 4.04 -9.06
C ASN A 195 12.19 3.40 -8.09
N ILE A 196 12.43 3.56 -6.79
CA ILE A 196 11.56 2.99 -5.75
C ILE A 196 10.24 3.75 -5.67
N THR A 197 10.25 5.08 -5.63
CA THR A 197 9.01 5.86 -5.54
C THR A 197 8.13 5.69 -6.76
N THR A 198 8.69 5.56 -7.97
CA THR A 198 7.90 5.28 -9.18
C THR A 198 7.19 3.92 -9.06
N HIS A 199 7.85 2.88 -8.56
CA HIS A 199 7.22 1.57 -8.30
C HIS A 199 6.08 1.68 -7.27
N GLU A 200 6.35 2.29 -6.13
CA GLU A 200 5.35 2.40 -5.04
C GLU A 200 4.14 3.26 -5.44
N LEU A 201 4.37 4.34 -6.21
CA LEU A 201 3.29 5.14 -6.78
C LEU A 201 2.43 4.34 -7.77
N GLY A 202 2.98 3.31 -8.42
CA GLY A 202 2.20 2.36 -9.20
C GLY A 202 1.13 1.65 -8.35
N HIS A 203 1.47 1.22 -7.13
CA HIS A 203 0.48 0.67 -6.19
C HIS A 203 -0.57 1.72 -5.81
N SER A 204 -0.12 2.93 -5.50
CA SER A 204 -1.00 4.06 -5.20
C SER A 204 -1.92 4.41 -6.38
N ALA A 205 -1.51 4.16 -7.63
CA ALA A 205 -2.34 4.30 -8.83
C ALA A 205 -3.25 3.09 -9.13
N GLY A 206 -3.14 1.98 -8.40
CA GLY A 206 -3.97 0.79 -8.58
C GLY A 206 -3.32 -0.38 -9.31
N MET A 207 -2.01 -0.32 -9.51
CA MET A 207 -1.23 -1.39 -10.12
C MET A 207 -0.76 -2.39 -9.06
N GLY A 208 -0.68 -3.67 -9.41
CA GLY A 208 -0.19 -4.74 -8.55
C GLY A 208 1.18 -5.23 -8.94
N ASP A 209 1.90 -5.84 -7.99
CA ASP A 209 3.22 -6.45 -8.19
C ASP A 209 3.24 -7.52 -9.26
N LEU A 210 4.40 -7.65 -9.90
CA LEU A 210 4.77 -8.69 -10.83
C LEU A 210 5.97 -9.48 -10.29
N TYR A 211 5.88 -10.81 -10.37
CA TYR A 211 6.95 -11.71 -9.89
C TYR A 211 7.44 -12.69 -10.95
N SER A 212 6.90 -12.60 -12.19
CA SER A 212 7.38 -13.40 -13.31
C SER A 212 8.69 -12.83 -13.86
N LEU A 213 9.72 -13.67 -14.02
CA LEU A 213 10.98 -13.25 -14.64
C LEU A 213 10.82 -12.75 -16.09
N SER A 214 9.72 -13.10 -16.77
CA SER A 214 9.41 -12.55 -18.09
C SER A 214 8.96 -11.08 -18.05
N CYS A 215 8.67 -10.55 -16.87
CA CYS A 215 8.25 -9.17 -16.62
C CYS A 215 9.26 -8.40 -15.72
N ASP A 216 10.51 -8.85 -15.65
CA ASP A 216 11.50 -8.29 -14.73
C ASP A 216 12.02 -6.89 -15.14
N GLN A 217 11.63 -6.43 -16.32
CA GLN A 217 11.94 -5.08 -16.82
C GLN A 217 10.82 -4.07 -16.51
N GLU A 218 9.66 -4.54 -16.07
CA GLU A 218 8.54 -3.64 -15.74
C GLU A 218 8.79 -2.90 -14.43
N THR A 219 8.28 -1.66 -14.34
CA THR A 219 8.35 -0.86 -13.12
C THR A 219 7.68 -1.59 -11.95
N MET A 220 6.57 -2.29 -12.21
CA MET A 220 5.86 -3.06 -11.19
C MET A 220 6.49 -4.43 -10.84
N TYR A 221 7.71 -4.74 -11.30
CA TYR A 221 8.40 -5.94 -10.83
C TYR A 221 8.80 -5.80 -9.36
N GLY A 222 8.32 -6.73 -8.51
CA GLY A 222 8.29 -6.61 -7.04
C GLY A 222 9.65 -6.76 -6.32
N TYR A 223 10.80 -6.63 -7.02
CA TYR A 223 12.13 -6.67 -6.42
C TYR A 223 13.02 -5.59 -7.01
N SER A 224 13.86 -4.95 -6.18
CA SER A 224 14.88 -3.99 -6.61
C SER A 224 16.22 -4.22 -5.92
N ALA A 225 17.26 -3.57 -6.44
CA ALA A 225 18.60 -3.59 -5.88
C ALA A 225 19.21 -2.18 -5.91
N GLU A 226 20.29 -1.99 -5.13
CA GLU A 226 21.11 -0.78 -5.22
C GLU A 226 21.66 -0.64 -6.64
N GLY A 227 21.76 0.58 -7.11
CA GLY A 227 22.22 0.90 -8.48
C GLY A 227 21.17 0.69 -9.57
N GLU A 228 20.02 0.12 -9.27
CA GLU A 228 18.94 -0.11 -10.23
C GLU A 228 18.17 1.19 -10.50
N ILE A 229 17.99 1.51 -11.80
CA ILE A 229 17.29 2.72 -12.26
C ILE A 229 16.21 2.42 -13.31
N ILE A 230 16.00 1.13 -13.67
CA ILE A 230 15.12 0.75 -14.79
C ILE A 230 13.65 1.08 -14.54
N LYS A 231 13.26 1.23 -13.28
CA LYS A 231 11.88 1.54 -12.88
C LYS A 231 11.62 3.05 -12.79
N ARG A 232 12.59 3.90 -13.16
CA ARG A 232 12.36 5.35 -13.28
C ARG A 232 11.38 5.67 -14.41
N ASP A 233 11.38 4.83 -15.45
CA ASP A 233 10.50 4.94 -16.61
C ASP A 233 9.60 3.70 -16.71
N LEU A 234 8.33 3.89 -17.11
CA LEU A 234 7.42 2.78 -17.31
C LEU A 234 7.80 1.97 -18.54
N ASN A 235 7.72 0.64 -18.44
CA ASN A 235 7.89 -0.25 -19.57
C ASN A 235 6.53 -0.63 -20.19
N GLN A 236 6.54 -1.42 -21.24
CA GLN A 236 5.36 -1.69 -22.08
C GLN A 236 4.18 -2.29 -21.33
N GLY A 237 4.44 -3.18 -20.36
CA GLY A 237 3.40 -3.77 -19.53
C GLY A 237 2.76 -2.74 -18.60
N ASP A 238 3.57 -1.93 -17.92
CA ASP A 238 3.10 -0.86 -17.05
C ASP A 238 2.27 0.16 -17.83
N ILE A 239 2.78 0.60 -19.01
CA ILE A 239 2.08 1.53 -19.91
C ILE A 239 0.73 0.95 -20.35
N ALA A 240 0.70 -0.30 -20.80
CA ALA A 240 -0.55 -0.96 -21.20
C ALA A 240 -1.54 -1.07 -20.03
N GLY A 241 -1.03 -1.37 -18.82
CA GLY A 241 -1.81 -1.47 -17.60
C GLY A 241 -2.45 -0.15 -17.23
N ILE A 242 -1.64 0.91 -17.04
CA ILE A 242 -2.14 2.21 -16.60
C ILE A 242 -3.06 2.87 -17.62
N SER A 243 -2.73 2.80 -18.93
CA SER A 243 -3.57 3.33 -20.00
C SER A 243 -4.92 2.62 -20.13
N SER A 244 -5.00 1.35 -19.68
CA SER A 244 -6.27 0.61 -19.67
C SER A 244 -7.08 0.87 -18.41
N LEU A 245 -6.43 1.35 -17.34
CA LEU A 245 -7.08 1.64 -16.06
C LEU A 245 -7.64 3.07 -16.04
N TYR A 246 -6.90 4.05 -16.58
CA TYR A 246 -7.24 5.47 -16.63
C TYR A 246 -7.40 5.95 -18.06
#